data_6a930db9e4903a7ff197b6932c8ea523
#
_entry.id   6a930db9e4903a7ff197b6932c8ea523
#
_cell.length_a   1.000
_cell.length_b   1.000
_cell.length_c   1.000
_cell.angle_alpha   90.00
_cell.angle_beta   90.00
_cell.angle_gamma   90.00
#
_symmetry.space_group_name_H-M   'P 1'
#
loop_
_entity.id
_entity.type
_entity.pdbx_description
1 polymer ?
#
loop_
_entity_poly.entity_id
_entity_poly.type
_entity_poly.pdbx_seq_one_letter_code
_entity_poly.pdbx_strand_id
1 'polypeptide(L)'
;YRTMSVKKANYFSNISAIDAQMGRLRKLLRELKIADNTMLWYSSDNGPNLKGKKNPVSAPAQGGLFNYTLIGSTGAYRGWKRYLWEGGVRVCGLIEWPAVIKAPLASDYPIVTTDFVPTVLGAVGIRPSPEKPLDGENLMPFFRGERQRRNKPIGFHANGWDAWMDQRYKIVKGGKRGQGTKGQWELY
;
A
#
# COMPACT_ATOMS: atom_id res chain seq x y z
N TYR A 1 20.99 -16.95 -2.49
CA TYR A 1 20.22 -17.12 -3.75
C TYR A 1 20.76 -18.23 -4.67
N ARG A 2 21.88 -18.88 -4.32
CA ARG A 2 22.60 -19.86 -5.19
C ARG A 2 21.75 -21.06 -5.62
N THR A 3 20.78 -21.49 -4.82
CA THR A 3 19.89 -22.63 -5.07
C THR A 3 18.58 -22.26 -5.76
N MET A 4 18.38 -20.98 -6.08
CA MET A 4 17.15 -20.48 -6.67
C MET A 4 17.25 -20.42 -8.19
N SER A 5 16.08 -20.51 -8.87
CA SER A 5 16.06 -20.18 -10.30
C SER A 5 16.47 -18.73 -10.53
N VAL A 6 17.09 -18.43 -11.67
CA VAL A 6 17.58 -17.08 -12.03
C VAL A 6 16.49 -16.02 -11.84
N LYS A 7 15.24 -16.31 -12.23
CA LYS A 7 14.11 -15.37 -12.05
C LYS A 7 13.82 -15.05 -10.59
N LYS A 8 13.84 -16.07 -9.73
CA LYS A 8 13.67 -15.87 -8.27
C LYS A 8 14.83 -15.09 -7.68
N ALA A 9 16.05 -15.48 -8.04
CA ALA A 9 17.25 -14.80 -7.57
C ALA A 9 17.22 -13.31 -7.93
N ASN A 10 16.89 -12.96 -9.17
CA ASN A 10 16.77 -11.57 -9.61
C ASN A 10 15.69 -10.79 -8.83
N TYR A 11 14.51 -11.39 -8.60
CA TYR A 11 13.46 -10.75 -7.84
C TYR A 11 13.90 -10.44 -6.40
N PHE A 12 14.44 -11.43 -5.70
CA PHE A 12 14.90 -11.24 -4.33
C PHE A 12 16.14 -10.36 -4.22
N SER A 13 17.00 -10.37 -5.22
CA SER A 13 18.16 -9.45 -5.29
C SER A 13 17.71 -8.00 -5.40
N ASN A 14 16.66 -7.70 -6.18
CA ASN A 14 16.09 -6.35 -6.25
C ASN A 14 15.53 -5.90 -4.90
N ILE A 15 14.81 -6.78 -4.19
CA ILE A 15 14.31 -6.47 -2.85
C ILE A 15 15.46 -6.20 -1.89
N SER A 16 16.49 -7.05 -1.89
CA SER A 16 17.70 -6.86 -1.06
C SER A 16 18.45 -5.58 -1.41
N ALA A 17 18.48 -5.20 -2.69
CA ALA A 17 19.10 -3.94 -3.12
C ALA A 17 18.33 -2.73 -2.59
N ILE A 18 17.00 -2.75 -2.65
CA ILE A 18 16.14 -1.69 -2.08
C ILE A 18 16.36 -1.60 -0.57
N ASP A 19 16.33 -2.73 0.14
CA ASP A 19 16.56 -2.78 1.59
C ASP A 19 17.93 -2.19 1.97
N ALA A 20 18.98 -2.56 1.24
CA ALA A 20 20.33 -2.01 1.44
C ALA A 20 20.38 -0.48 1.23
N GLN A 21 19.66 0.05 0.21
CA GLN A 21 19.61 1.50 -0.01
C GLN A 21 18.81 2.22 1.08
N MET A 22 17.72 1.63 1.57
CA MET A 22 16.98 2.16 2.71
C MET A 22 17.88 2.19 3.97
N GLY A 23 18.66 1.14 4.19
CA GLY A 23 19.66 1.10 5.27
C GLY A 23 20.70 2.23 5.15
N ARG A 24 21.21 2.47 3.94
CA ARG A 24 22.15 3.58 3.66
C ARG A 24 21.54 4.94 3.90
N LEU A 25 20.32 5.17 3.42
CA LEU A 25 19.57 6.41 3.64
C LEU A 25 19.40 6.68 5.14
N ARG A 26 18.90 5.71 5.88
CA ARG A 26 18.72 5.83 7.34
C ARG A 26 20.03 6.10 8.09
N LYS A 27 21.13 5.48 7.65
CA LYS A 27 22.46 5.75 8.21
C LYS A 27 22.87 7.21 7.96
N LEU A 28 22.74 7.69 6.72
CA LEU A 28 23.06 9.06 6.35
C LEU A 28 22.25 10.09 7.14
N LEU A 29 20.93 9.89 7.30
CA LEU A 29 20.08 10.78 8.10
C LEU A 29 20.56 10.87 9.55
N ARG A 30 21.02 9.77 10.14
CA ARG A 30 21.58 9.76 11.50
C ARG A 30 22.93 10.48 11.56
N GLU A 31 23.82 10.25 10.60
CA GLU A 31 25.12 10.93 10.51
C GLU A 31 24.97 12.44 10.38
N LEU A 32 23.98 12.88 9.61
CA LEU A 32 23.63 14.28 9.46
C LEU A 32 22.83 14.85 10.66
N LYS A 33 22.48 14.04 11.63
CA LYS A 33 21.71 14.41 12.84
C LYS A 33 20.33 15.00 12.53
N ILE A 34 19.72 14.59 11.40
CA ILE A 34 18.38 15.04 11.00
C ILE A 34 17.33 13.90 11.02
N ALA A 35 17.73 12.69 11.38
CA ALA A 35 16.85 11.52 11.40
C ALA A 35 15.60 11.74 12.26
N ASP A 36 15.76 12.35 13.44
CA ASP A 36 14.66 12.54 14.39
C ASP A 36 13.54 13.41 13.83
N ASN A 37 13.89 14.43 13.03
CA ASN A 37 12.92 15.35 12.42
C ASN A 37 12.73 15.11 10.92
N THR A 38 12.97 13.90 10.46
CA THR A 38 12.72 13.47 9.08
C THR A 38 11.58 12.48 9.06
N MET A 39 10.52 12.79 8.30
CA MET A 39 9.45 11.86 8.00
C MET A 39 9.88 10.98 6.82
N LEU A 40 10.33 9.77 7.11
CA LEU A 40 10.72 8.77 6.12
C LEU A 40 9.56 7.81 5.88
N TRP A 41 9.04 7.80 4.67
CA TRP A 41 7.89 6.99 4.28
C TRP A 41 8.28 5.97 3.21
N TYR A 42 7.92 4.72 3.40
CA TYR A 42 8.10 3.64 2.43
C TYR A 42 6.76 2.97 2.15
N SER A 43 6.43 2.78 0.88
CA SER A 43 5.25 2.05 0.44
C SER A 43 5.50 1.43 -0.93
N SER A 44 4.77 0.37 -1.27
CA SER A 44 4.64 -0.08 -2.65
C SER A 44 3.51 0.70 -3.34
N ASP A 45 3.56 0.77 -4.66
CA ASP A 45 2.53 1.42 -5.49
C ASP A 45 1.28 0.56 -5.66
N ASN A 46 1.43 -0.76 -5.72
CA ASN A 46 0.35 -1.73 -5.86
C ASN A 46 0.81 -3.14 -5.49
N GLY A 47 -0.14 -4.06 -5.41
CA GLY A 47 0.15 -5.47 -5.23
C GLY A 47 0.95 -6.09 -6.38
N PRO A 48 1.49 -7.31 -6.20
CA PRO A 48 2.36 -7.97 -7.17
C PRO A 48 1.65 -8.20 -8.50
N ASN A 49 2.42 -8.16 -9.59
CA ASN A 49 1.90 -8.49 -10.91
C ASN A 49 2.01 -10.02 -11.14
N LEU A 50 0.90 -10.72 -11.02
CA LEU A 50 0.81 -12.18 -11.19
C LEU A 50 0.20 -12.56 -12.54
N LYS A 51 0.66 -11.94 -13.64
CA LYS A 51 0.15 -12.16 -14.99
C LYS A 51 0.35 -13.61 -15.43
N GLY A 52 -0.70 -14.30 -15.82
CA GLY A 52 -0.64 -15.67 -16.38
C GLY A 52 -1.67 -16.65 -15.84
N LYS A 53 -2.43 -16.31 -14.80
CA LYS A 53 -3.56 -17.13 -14.37
C LYS A 53 -4.83 -16.80 -15.15
N LYS A 54 -5.51 -17.82 -15.63
CA LYS A 54 -6.74 -17.69 -16.43
C LYS A 54 -7.92 -17.09 -15.65
N ASN A 55 -7.91 -17.10 -14.30
CA ASN A 55 -9.02 -16.59 -13.51
C ASN A 55 -8.59 -16.03 -12.16
N PRO A 56 -8.61 -14.70 -11.97
CA PRO A 56 -8.30 -14.08 -10.68
C PRO A 56 -9.36 -14.32 -9.60
N VAL A 57 -10.57 -14.71 -9.99
CA VAL A 57 -11.71 -14.91 -9.08
C VAL A 57 -11.63 -16.26 -8.38
N SER A 58 -11.10 -17.28 -9.05
CA SER A 58 -11.07 -18.66 -8.56
C SER A 58 -9.71 -19.09 -7.99
N ALA A 59 -8.73 -18.21 -7.98
CA ALA A 59 -7.45 -18.53 -7.37
C ALA A 59 -7.60 -18.37 -5.85
N PRO A 60 -7.62 -19.46 -5.08
CA PRO A 60 -7.46 -19.33 -3.64
C PRO A 60 -6.15 -18.62 -3.37
N ALA A 61 -6.10 -17.91 -2.29
CA ALA A 61 -4.91 -17.26 -1.75
C ALA A 61 -3.85 -18.30 -1.34
N GLN A 62 -3.56 -19.24 -2.20
CA GLN A 62 -2.47 -20.15 -1.96
C GLN A 62 -1.20 -19.42 -2.35
N GLY A 63 -0.33 -19.20 -1.38
CA GLY A 63 1.03 -18.73 -1.52
C GLY A 63 1.87 -19.60 -2.46
N GLY A 64 1.36 -19.84 -3.65
CA GLY A 64 2.00 -20.61 -4.70
C GLY A 64 2.91 -19.72 -5.51
N LEU A 65 4.15 -20.10 -5.58
CA LEU A 65 5.12 -19.61 -6.54
C LEU A 65 4.63 -19.99 -7.95
N PHE A 66 3.91 -19.06 -8.59
CA PHE A 66 3.37 -19.31 -9.91
C PHE A 66 4.45 -19.15 -10.99
N ASN A 67 4.49 -20.19 -11.83
CA ASN A 67 5.28 -20.24 -13.03
C ASN A 67 4.88 -19.06 -13.93
N TYR A 68 5.74 -18.12 -14.15
CA TYR A 68 5.89 -17.18 -15.27
C TYR A 68 6.48 -15.86 -14.76
N THR A 69 7.35 -15.31 -15.45
CA THR A 69 8.07 -14.03 -15.43
C THR A 69 7.98 -13.12 -14.19
N LEU A 70 7.01 -13.32 -13.32
CA LEU A 70 6.69 -12.45 -12.19
C LEU A 70 6.59 -13.28 -10.91
N ILE A 71 7.44 -12.97 -9.98
CA ILE A 71 7.57 -13.59 -8.69
C ILE A 71 6.99 -12.65 -7.65
N GLY A 72 6.19 -13.19 -6.76
CA GLY A 72 5.50 -12.44 -5.72
C GLY A 72 4.30 -13.22 -5.23
N SER A 73 3.67 -12.75 -4.17
CA SER A 73 2.48 -13.36 -3.59
C SER A 73 1.61 -12.28 -2.98
N THR A 74 0.31 -12.44 -3.09
CA THR A 74 -0.68 -11.64 -2.38
C THR A 74 -1.08 -12.28 -1.04
N GLY A 75 -0.40 -13.37 -0.65
CA GLY A 75 -0.79 -14.11 0.54
C GLY A 75 -2.23 -14.60 0.45
N ALA A 76 -3.01 -14.29 1.47
CA ALA A 76 -4.44 -14.64 1.56
C ALA A 76 -5.35 -13.69 0.74
N TYR A 77 -4.83 -12.63 0.15
CA TYR A 77 -5.66 -11.61 -0.47
C TYR A 77 -6.03 -11.97 -1.91
N ARG A 78 -7.30 -11.76 -2.25
CA ARG A 78 -7.85 -11.94 -3.59
C ARG A 78 -7.29 -10.90 -4.56
N GLY A 79 -7.05 -11.29 -5.79
CA GLY A 79 -6.57 -10.41 -6.86
C GLY A 79 -5.07 -10.13 -6.81
N TRP A 80 -4.61 -9.23 -7.67
CA TRP A 80 -3.23 -8.76 -7.80
C TRP A 80 -3.21 -7.42 -8.54
N LYS A 81 -2.07 -6.90 -8.89
CA LYS A 81 -1.94 -5.66 -9.69
C LYS A 81 -3.01 -5.57 -10.78
N ARG A 82 -3.67 -4.42 -10.91
CA ARG A 82 -4.78 -4.05 -11.80
C ARG A 82 -6.19 -4.36 -11.28
N TYR A 83 -6.31 -5.06 -10.15
CA TYR A 83 -7.59 -5.30 -9.51
C TYR A 83 -7.71 -4.45 -8.25
N LEU A 84 -8.94 -4.07 -7.90
CA LEU A 84 -9.20 -3.30 -6.69
C LEU A 84 -9.52 -4.17 -5.47
N TRP A 85 -9.41 -5.49 -5.59
CA TRP A 85 -9.38 -6.38 -4.43
C TRP A 85 -8.11 -6.18 -3.62
N GLU A 86 -8.11 -6.67 -2.38
CA GLU A 86 -6.99 -6.47 -1.44
C GLU A 86 -5.63 -6.88 -2.01
N GLY A 87 -5.54 -7.98 -2.76
CA GLY A 87 -4.29 -8.41 -3.38
C GLY A 87 -3.72 -7.44 -4.43
N GLY A 88 -4.53 -6.49 -4.91
CA GLY A 88 -4.10 -5.45 -5.85
C GLY A 88 -3.76 -4.12 -5.20
N VAL A 89 -4.40 -3.78 -4.07
CA VAL A 89 -4.28 -2.45 -3.46
C VAL A 89 -3.71 -2.46 -2.04
N ARG A 90 -3.81 -3.56 -1.30
CA ARG A 90 -3.22 -3.67 0.03
C ARG A 90 -1.74 -4.00 -0.08
N VAL A 91 -0.91 -3.06 0.29
CA VAL A 91 0.55 -3.14 0.23
C VAL A 91 1.16 -2.78 1.57
N CYS A 92 2.43 -3.10 1.75
CA CYS A 92 3.15 -2.66 2.95
C CYS A 92 3.26 -1.14 2.98
N GLY A 93 3.08 -0.57 4.16
CA GLY A 93 3.36 0.84 4.44
C GLY A 93 4.20 0.93 5.71
N LEU A 94 5.31 1.64 5.65
CA LEU A 94 6.19 1.88 6.79
C LEU A 94 6.45 3.38 6.90
N ILE A 95 6.47 3.88 8.12
CA ILE A 95 6.85 5.26 8.39
C ILE A 95 7.78 5.31 9.59
N GLU A 96 8.83 6.10 9.47
CA GLU A 96 9.76 6.40 10.55
C GLU A 96 9.82 7.93 10.71
N TRP A 97 9.45 8.42 11.89
CA TRP A 97 9.54 9.83 12.24
C TRP A 97 9.63 10.00 13.77
N PRO A 98 10.82 9.85 14.36
CA PRO A 98 10.98 9.79 15.81
C PRO A 98 10.50 11.05 16.56
N ALA A 99 10.55 12.23 15.94
CA ALA A 99 10.02 13.46 16.55
C ALA A 99 8.51 13.37 16.86
N VAL A 100 7.75 12.56 16.10
CA VAL A 100 6.28 12.44 16.20
C VAL A 100 5.84 11.06 16.67
N ILE A 101 6.37 10.01 16.08
CA ILE A 101 6.02 8.61 16.38
C ILE A 101 6.99 8.09 17.44
N LYS A 102 6.55 8.08 18.69
CA LYS A 102 7.43 7.85 19.86
C LYS A 102 7.73 6.38 20.15
N ALA A 103 6.94 5.46 19.63
CA ALA A 103 7.12 4.02 19.82
C ALA A 103 6.76 3.25 18.59
N PRO A 104 7.40 2.09 18.34
CA PRO A 104 6.99 1.19 17.27
C PRO A 104 5.53 0.77 17.43
N LEU A 105 4.75 0.88 16.36
CA LEU A 105 3.35 0.53 16.31
C LEU A 105 3.04 -0.22 15.01
N ALA A 106 2.40 -1.39 15.15
CA ALA A 106 1.69 -2.03 14.04
C ALA A 106 0.21 -1.64 14.12
N SER A 107 -0.38 -1.22 13.01
CA SER A 107 -1.76 -0.72 12.99
C SER A 107 -2.48 -1.16 11.72
N ASP A 108 -3.78 -1.45 11.87
CA ASP A 108 -4.71 -1.69 10.78
C ASP A 108 -5.39 -0.39 10.28
N TYR A 109 -4.91 0.78 10.70
CA TYR A 109 -5.41 2.05 10.20
C TYR A 109 -5.18 2.14 8.70
N PRO A 110 -6.23 2.22 7.86
CA PRO A 110 -6.06 2.26 6.43
C PRO A 110 -5.43 3.59 6.00
N ILE A 111 -4.36 3.50 5.22
CA ILE A 111 -3.63 4.65 4.67
C ILE A 111 -3.58 4.50 3.16
N VAL A 112 -3.71 5.59 2.44
CA VAL A 112 -3.65 5.63 0.98
C VAL A 112 -2.75 6.78 0.51
N THR A 113 -2.19 6.68 -0.69
CA THR A 113 -1.22 7.67 -1.19
C THR A 113 -1.77 9.10 -1.27
N THR A 114 -3.08 9.27 -1.43
CA THR A 114 -3.72 10.59 -1.37
C THR A 114 -3.60 11.27 -0.01
N ASP A 115 -3.31 10.52 1.06
CA ASP A 115 -3.09 11.05 2.41
C ASP A 115 -1.72 11.73 2.58
N PHE A 116 -0.76 11.49 1.67
CA PHE A 116 0.60 12.02 1.79
C PHE A 116 0.61 13.56 1.78
N VAL A 117 -0.04 14.16 0.80
CA VAL A 117 -0.06 15.63 0.67
C VAL A 117 -0.71 16.30 1.88
N PRO A 118 -1.94 15.96 2.31
CA PRO A 118 -2.53 16.60 3.48
C PRO A 118 -1.75 16.34 4.77
N THR A 119 -1.06 15.20 4.88
CA THR A 119 -0.21 14.90 6.03
C THR A 119 1.04 15.77 6.06
N VAL A 120 1.72 15.94 4.92
CA VAL A 120 2.88 16.83 4.81
C VAL A 120 2.48 18.28 5.10
N LEU A 121 1.37 18.75 4.52
CA LEU A 121 0.86 20.09 4.80
C LEU A 121 0.56 20.27 6.30
N GLY A 122 -0.09 19.28 6.93
CA GLY A 122 -0.34 19.27 8.36
C GLY A 122 0.92 19.29 9.21
N ALA A 123 1.97 18.58 8.77
CA ALA A 123 3.26 18.54 9.46
C ALA A 123 3.98 19.90 9.46
N VAL A 124 3.84 20.65 8.37
CA VAL A 124 4.45 22.01 8.25
C VAL A 124 3.49 23.15 8.62
N GLY A 125 2.31 22.83 9.16
CA GLY A 125 1.33 23.82 9.63
C GLY A 125 0.57 24.57 8.53
N ILE A 126 0.58 24.05 7.30
CA ILE A 126 -0.14 24.65 6.16
C ILE A 126 -1.55 24.05 6.07
N ARG A 127 -2.56 24.89 5.97
CA ARG A 127 -3.95 24.46 5.71
C ARG A 127 -4.22 24.43 4.22
N PRO A 128 -4.79 23.29 3.70
CA PRO A 128 -5.26 23.24 2.31
C PRO A 128 -6.32 24.32 2.04
N SER A 129 -6.35 24.82 0.81
CA SER A 129 -7.41 25.75 0.37
C SER A 129 -8.77 25.05 0.41
N PRO A 130 -9.80 25.69 1.01
CA PRO A 130 -11.19 25.17 0.96
C PRO A 130 -11.72 25.04 -0.47
N GLU A 131 -11.25 25.86 -1.40
CA GLU A 131 -11.66 25.86 -2.80
C GLU A 131 -11.10 24.65 -3.58
N LYS A 132 -10.04 24.02 -3.05
CA LYS A 132 -9.39 22.85 -3.64
C LYS A 132 -9.25 21.76 -2.58
N PRO A 133 -10.36 21.10 -2.22
CA PRO A 133 -10.34 20.07 -1.19
C PRO A 133 -9.46 18.90 -1.63
N LEU A 134 -8.73 18.33 -0.69
CA LEU A 134 -7.93 17.14 -0.90
C LEU A 134 -8.75 15.88 -0.63
N ASP A 135 -8.60 14.86 -1.45
CA ASP A 135 -9.31 13.57 -1.28
C ASP A 135 -8.83 12.82 -0.03
N GLY A 136 -7.52 12.86 0.22
CA GLY A 136 -6.91 12.23 1.39
C GLY A 136 -7.19 12.98 2.70
N GLU A 137 -6.77 12.38 3.79
CA GLU A 137 -6.84 13.01 5.11
C GLU A 137 -5.44 13.21 5.73
N ASN A 138 -5.35 14.21 6.59
CA ASN A 138 -4.14 14.47 7.38
C ASN A 138 -3.99 13.40 8.47
N LEU A 139 -2.92 12.62 8.41
CA LEU A 139 -2.62 11.52 9.34
C LEU A 139 -1.89 11.99 10.62
N MET A 140 -1.58 13.27 10.76
CA MET A 140 -0.89 13.78 11.96
C MET A 140 -1.59 13.40 13.27
N PRO A 141 -2.94 13.48 13.38
CA PRO A 141 -3.63 13.03 14.60
C PRO A 141 -3.47 11.52 14.86
N PHE A 142 -3.43 10.70 13.81
CA PHE A 142 -3.15 9.27 13.95
C PHE A 142 -1.71 9.02 14.43
N PHE A 143 -0.71 9.67 13.84
CA PHE A 143 0.69 9.52 14.23
C PHE A 143 0.98 9.95 15.66
N ARG A 144 0.20 10.90 16.19
CA ARG A 144 0.25 11.36 17.60
C ARG A 144 -0.55 10.48 18.55
N GLY A 145 -1.26 9.47 18.06
CA GLY A 145 -2.13 8.62 18.88
C GLY A 145 -3.48 9.25 19.26
N GLU A 146 -3.80 10.42 18.71
CA GLU A 146 -5.03 11.18 19.00
C GLU A 146 -6.25 10.61 18.26
N ARG A 147 -6.03 9.77 17.25
CA ARG A 147 -7.08 9.19 16.40
C ARG A 147 -6.80 7.73 16.09
N GLN A 148 -7.86 6.90 16.15
CA GLN A 148 -7.78 5.47 15.87
C GLN A 148 -8.60 5.07 14.63
N ARG A 149 -9.35 5.98 14.03
CA ARG A 149 -10.20 5.73 12.86
C ARG A 149 -10.13 6.86 11.85
N ARG A 150 -10.23 6.52 10.57
CA ARG A 150 -10.37 7.51 9.50
C ARG A 150 -11.68 8.28 9.64
N ASN A 151 -11.65 9.54 9.21
CA ASN A 151 -12.87 10.33 9.06
C ASN A 151 -13.44 10.22 7.64
N LYS A 152 -12.57 9.94 6.67
CA LYS A 152 -12.95 9.84 5.27
C LYS A 152 -12.76 8.39 4.80
N PRO A 153 -13.74 7.80 4.11
CA PRO A 153 -13.54 6.55 3.41
C PRO A 153 -12.56 6.72 2.24
N ILE A 154 -12.05 5.62 1.72
CA ILE A 154 -11.12 5.61 0.59
C ILE A 154 -11.86 5.11 -0.65
N GLY A 155 -11.91 5.94 -1.70
CA GLY A 155 -12.42 5.57 -3.00
C GLY A 155 -11.30 5.20 -3.96
N PHE A 156 -11.53 4.19 -4.78
CA PHE A 156 -10.64 3.79 -5.86
C PHE A 156 -11.43 3.69 -7.16
N HIS A 157 -10.87 4.24 -8.23
CA HIS A 157 -11.36 4.06 -9.59
C HIS A 157 -10.18 3.78 -10.52
N ALA A 158 -10.14 2.60 -11.11
CA ALA A 158 -9.07 2.24 -12.04
C ALA A 158 -9.46 1.06 -12.94
N ASN A 159 -9.10 1.12 -14.22
CA ASN A 159 -9.25 0.02 -15.18
C ASN A 159 -10.69 -0.53 -15.30
N GLY A 160 -11.71 0.30 -15.13
CA GLY A 160 -13.11 -0.13 -15.13
C GLY A 160 -13.53 -0.86 -13.86
N TRP A 161 -12.81 -0.64 -12.78
CA TRP A 161 -13.12 -1.09 -11.43
C TRP A 161 -13.41 0.12 -10.54
N ASP A 162 -14.35 -0.06 -9.65
CA ASP A 162 -14.67 0.85 -8.56
C ASP A 162 -14.55 0.12 -7.24
N ALA A 163 -14.00 0.78 -6.23
CA ALA A 163 -14.03 0.28 -4.88
C ALA A 163 -14.18 1.43 -3.89
N TRP A 164 -14.84 1.11 -2.78
CA TRP A 164 -15.02 2.03 -1.67
C TRP A 164 -14.72 1.28 -0.37
N MET A 165 -13.86 1.85 0.45
CA MET A 165 -13.44 1.24 1.71
C MET A 165 -13.68 2.19 2.86
N ASP A 166 -14.39 1.69 3.86
CA ASP A 166 -14.53 2.28 5.17
C ASP A 166 -13.91 1.32 6.19
N GLN A 167 -13.03 1.81 7.03
CA GLN A 167 -12.37 1.11 8.16
C GLN A 167 -12.41 -0.44 8.15
N ARG A 168 -13.60 -1.02 8.12
CA ARG A 168 -13.88 -2.45 8.29
C ARG A 168 -14.40 -3.13 7.04
N TYR A 169 -15.09 -2.39 6.20
CA TYR A 169 -15.81 -2.93 5.06
C TYR A 169 -15.28 -2.32 3.77
N LYS A 170 -15.30 -3.13 2.74
CA LYS A 170 -14.95 -2.72 1.40
C LYS A 170 -15.96 -3.26 0.41
N ILE A 171 -16.48 -2.40 -0.44
CA ILE A 171 -17.26 -2.82 -1.60
C ILE A 171 -16.41 -2.67 -2.86
N VAL A 172 -16.55 -3.62 -3.76
CA VAL A 172 -15.80 -3.64 -5.02
C VAL A 172 -16.75 -4.00 -6.15
N LYS A 173 -16.67 -3.25 -7.25
CA LYS A 173 -17.41 -3.53 -8.48
C LYS A 173 -16.47 -3.38 -9.66
N GLY A 174 -16.60 -4.23 -10.66
CA GLY A 174 -15.89 -4.00 -11.92
C GLY A 174 -15.44 -5.28 -12.63
N GLY A 175 -14.61 -5.06 -13.64
CA GLY A 175 -14.10 -6.11 -14.50
C GLY A 175 -14.92 -6.31 -15.77
N LYS A 176 -14.26 -6.84 -16.79
CA LYS A 176 -14.91 -7.26 -18.04
C LYS A 176 -15.75 -8.52 -17.79
N ARG A 177 -16.78 -8.72 -18.62
CA ARG A 177 -17.65 -9.91 -18.58
C ARG A 177 -16.79 -11.18 -18.44
N GLY A 178 -17.04 -11.99 -17.41
CA GLY A 178 -16.27 -13.20 -17.09
C GLY A 178 -15.00 -13.00 -16.24
N GLN A 179 -14.62 -11.75 -15.98
CA GLN A 179 -13.48 -11.41 -15.12
C GLN A 179 -13.90 -10.34 -14.11
N GLY A 180 -13.93 -10.65 -12.84
CA GLY A 180 -14.30 -9.69 -11.82
C GLY A 180 -15.68 -9.94 -11.21
N THR A 181 -16.35 -8.89 -10.78
CA THR A 181 -17.63 -8.93 -10.04
C THR A 181 -18.86 -9.07 -10.97
N LYS A 182 -18.66 -9.26 -12.27
CA LYS A 182 -19.71 -9.27 -13.29
C LYS A 182 -20.60 -8.00 -13.28
N GLY A 183 -20.04 -6.89 -12.85
CA GLY A 183 -20.75 -5.61 -12.75
C GLY A 183 -21.66 -5.46 -11.52
N GLN A 184 -21.59 -6.40 -10.60
CA GLN A 184 -22.29 -6.32 -9.30
C GLN A 184 -21.33 -5.82 -8.22
N TRP A 185 -21.86 -5.21 -7.16
CA TRP A 185 -21.08 -4.89 -5.98
C TRP A 185 -20.89 -6.15 -5.13
N GLU A 186 -19.67 -6.39 -4.73
CA GLU A 186 -19.30 -7.41 -3.75
C GLU A 186 -18.84 -6.72 -2.46
N LEU A 187 -19.34 -7.19 -1.32
CA LEU A 187 -18.97 -6.70 0.02
C LEU A 187 -17.93 -7.64 0.65
N TYR A 188 -16.93 -7.04 1.25
CA TYR A 188 -15.83 -7.71 1.98
C TYR A 188 -15.69 -7.15 3.39
#